data_b578f309978ac9de334c512a2464d7cd
#
_entry.id   b578f309978ac9de334c512a2464d7cd
#
_cell.length_a   1.000
_cell.length_b   1.000
_cell.length_c   1.000
_cell.angle_alpha   90.00
_cell.angle_beta   90.00
_cell.angle_gamma   90.00
#
_symmetry.space_group_name_H-M   'P 1'
#
loop_
_entity.id
_entity.type
_entity.pdbx_description
1 polymer ?
#
loop_
_entity_poly.entity_id
_entity_poly.type
_entity_poly.pdbx_seq_one_letter_code
_entity_poly.pdbx_strand_id
1 'polypeptide(L)'
;MELRIFTEPQQGATYDELLSVAQAAEAGGFGAFFRSDHLLAMGGGDGLPGPTDAWVTLGGLARETSTIRLGTLVTSATFRLPAVLAVQVAQVDAMSGGRVELGLGTGWFAEEHSAYGIPFPSLGERFDRLTEQLEIITGLWATPTGERFSYTGEHHTLLGAPALPKPVQHPRPPIVIGGGGPRRTPSLAARFADEFNLPFGSLDDVRTAIARVRAACVDVGRDPSTLVCSAAQVLCCGRDTAEVQRRAAAIGRDPATLPAEGLAGTPDEVIAKLRELAAAGASRAYLQVLDLNDLEHLDLVAREVLPAVVDLGAAAPDSVG
;
A
#
# COMPACT_ATOMS: atom_id res chain seq x y z
N MET A 1 5.39 -15.03 -5.64
CA MET A 1 4.57 -13.85 -5.28
C MET A 1 5.01 -13.33 -3.93
N GLU A 2 5.26 -12.05 -3.80
CA GLU A 2 5.58 -11.42 -2.51
C GLU A 2 4.29 -11.14 -1.72
N LEU A 3 4.23 -11.61 -0.47
CA LEU A 3 3.12 -11.32 0.43
C LEU A 3 3.49 -10.18 1.38
N ARG A 4 2.60 -9.21 1.52
CA ARG A 4 2.75 -8.01 2.34
C ARG A 4 1.57 -7.88 3.28
N ILE A 5 1.81 -7.50 4.52
CA ILE A 5 0.74 -7.25 5.50
C ILE A 5 0.20 -5.84 5.31
N PHE A 6 -1.12 -5.70 5.36
CA PHE A 6 -1.82 -4.43 5.31
C PHE A 6 -2.80 -4.32 6.47
N THR A 7 -2.77 -3.20 7.19
CA THR A 7 -3.64 -2.93 8.35
C THR A 7 -4.41 -1.63 8.19
N GLU A 8 -5.54 -1.52 8.90
CA GLU A 8 -6.40 -0.33 8.94
C GLU A 8 -6.56 0.21 10.37
N PRO A 9 -5.55 0.92 10.90
CA PRO A 9 -5.53 1.37 12.29
C PRO A 9 -6.65 2.32 12.70
N GLN A 10 -7.26 3.03 11.74
CA GLN A 10 -8.41 3.90 12.02
C GLN A 10 -9.63 3.14 12.54
N GLN A 11 -9.67 1.82 12.37
CA GLN A 11 -10.74 0.99 12.92
C GLN A 11 -10.59 0.77 14.44
N GLY A 12 -9.54 1.28 15.06
CA GLY A 12 -9.31 1.25 16.50
C GLY A 12 -8.08 0.43 16.89
N ALA A 13 -6.88 0.86 16.50
CA ALA A 13 -5.63 0.19 16.86
C ALA A 13 -4.71 1.10 17.66
N THR A 14 -4.09 0.54 18.69
CA THR A 14 -3.00 1.17 19.43
C THR A 14 -1.67 1.03 18.67
N TYR A 15 -0.66 1.82 19.05
CA TYR A 15 0.70 1.67 18.52
C TYR A 15 1.28 0.29 18.85
N ASP A 16 1.06 -0.22 20.05
CA ASP A 16 1.62 -1.49 20.52
C ASP A 16 1.04 -2.69 19.73
N GLU A 17 -0.24 -2.65 19.36
CA GLU A 17 -0.86 -3.66 18.49
C GLU A 17 -0.25 -3.61 17.09
N LEU A 18 -0.06 -2.43 16.52
CA LEU A 18 0.60 -2.27 15.21
C LEU A 18 2.05 -2.75 15.23
N LEU A 19 2.78 -2.46 16.31
CA LEU A 19 4.15 -2.94 16.51
C LEU A 19 4.18 -4.46 16.59
N SER A 20 3.27 -5.06 17.35
CA SER A 20 3.18 -6.52 17.50
C SER A 20 2.91 -7.20 16.15
N VAL A 21 2.01 -6.66 15.33
CA VAL A 21 1.74 -7.17 13.98
C VAL A 21 2.95 -6.99 13.06
N ALA A 22 3.61 -5.82 13.09
CA ALA A 22 4.79 -5.56 12.27
C ALA A 22 5.96 -6.51 12.62
N GLN A 23 6.20 -6.76 13.90
CA GLN A 23 7.23 -7.69 14.38
C GLN A 23 6.87 -9.14 14.06
N ALA A 24 5.61 -9.55 14.19
CA ALA A 24 5.15 -10.87 13.79
C ALA A 24 5.29 -11.07 12.27
N ALA A 25 4.96 -10.06 11.48
CA ALA A 25 5.16 -10.08 10.03
C ALA A 25 6.64 -10.17 9.64
N GLU A 26 7.51 -9.43 10.33
CA GLU A 26 8.96 -9.51 10.14
C GLU A 26 9.50 -10.90 10.46
N ALA A 27 9.15 -11.45 11.61
CA ALA A 27 9.55 -12.79 12.04
C ALA A 27 9.00 -13.89 11.13
N GLY A 28 7.79 -13.71 10.59
CA GLY A 28 7.16 -14.61 9.64
C GLY A 28 7.71 -14.55 8.22
N GLY A 29 8.59 -13.57 7.90
CA GLY A 29 9.23 -13.45 6.59
C GLY A 29 8.34 -12.78 5.53
N PHE A 30 7.31 -12.02 5.92
CA PHE A 30 6.56 -11.19 4.99
C PHE A 30 7.42 -10.05 4.43
N GLY A 31 7.20 -9.68 3.15
CA GLY A 31 8.02 -8.68 2.47
C GLY A 31 7.87 -7.26 3.02
N ALA A 32 6.68 -6.91 3.52
CA ALA A 32 6.41 -5.57 4.03
C ALA A 32 5.23 -5.54 5.01
N PHE A 33 5.23 -4.50 5.85
CA PHE A 33 4.09 -4.06 6.65
C PHE A 33 3.62 -2.69 6.14
N PHE A 34 2.37 -2.62 5.75
CA PHE A 34 1.71 -1.41 5.29
C PHE A 34 0.51 -1.08 6.16
N ARG A 35 0.19 0.20 6.24
CA ARG A 35 -1.02 0.66 6.89
C ARG A 35 -1.76 1.67 6.01
N SER A 36 -3.07 1.77 6.21
CA SER A 36 -3.86 2.87 5.67
C SER A 36 -3.44 4.21 6.31
N ASP A 37 -3.78 5.31 5.65
CA ASP A 37 -3.63 6.67 6.19
C ASP A 37 -5.01 7.31 6.22
N HIS A 38 -5.82 6.86 7.19
CA HIS A 38 -7.18 7.34 7.45
C HIS A 38 -7.30 7.88 8.87
N LEU A 39 -8.20 8.86 9.04
CA LEU A 39 -8.43 9.59 10.29
C LEU A 39 -9.80 9.29 10.92
N LEU A 40 -10.64 8.52 10.25
CA LEU A 40 -11.98 8.18 10.72
C LEU A 40 -12.25 6.69 10.50
N ALA A 41 -12.86 6.03 11.50
CA ALA A 41 -13.31 4.65 11.38
C ALA A 41 -14.41 4.53 10.31
N MET A 42 -14.42 3.38 9.64
CA MET A 42 -15.39 3.05 8.60
C MET A 42 -16.32 1.93 9.08
N GLY A 43 -17.57 1.98 8.65
CA GLY A 43 -18.57 0.99 9.06
C GLY A 43 -19.12 1.21 10.47
N GLY A 44 -19.42 0.12 11.18
CA GLY A 44 -20.14 0.18 12.47
C GLY A 44 -19.28 0.22 13.72
N GLY A 45 -17.95 0.31 13.59
CA GLY A 45 -17.03 0.39 14.74
C GLY A 45 -17.01 1.78 15.38
N ASP A 46 -16.65 1.84 16.67
CA ASP A 46 -16.50 3.11 17.40
C ASP A 46 -15.16 3.79 17.14
N GLY A 47 -14.21 3.08 16.51
CA GLY A 47 -12.86 3.58 16.18
C GLY A 47 -11.95 3.81 17.38
N LEU A 48 -12.33 3.36 18.58
CA LEU A 48 -11.51 3.54 19.77
C LEU A 48 -10.26 2.63 19.74
N PRO A 49 -9.09 3.13 20.21
CA PRO A 49 -8.84 4.39 20.93
C PRO A 49 -8.71 5.65 20.07
N GLY A 50 -8.90 5.53 18.76
CA GLY A 50 -8.82 6.63 17.80
C GLY A 50 -7.78 6.39 16.70
N PRO A 51 -7.77 7.22 15.65
CA PRO A 51 -6.80 7.09 14.59
C PRO A 51 -5.40 7.47 15.05
N THR A 52 -4.41 6.94 14.35
CA THR A 52 -3.00 7.31 14.50
C THR A 52 -2.49 7.91 13.19
N ASP A 53 -1.64 8.94 13.24
CA ASP A 53 -0.98 9.47 12.03
C ASP A 53 -0.05 8.40 11.44
N ALA A 54 -0.15 8.19 10.12
CA ALA A 54 0.59 7.13 9.45
C ALA A 54 2.10 7.34 9.52
N TRP A 55 2.58 8.54 9.25
CA TRP A 55 4.01 8.81 9.17
C TRP A 55 4.67 8.90 10.56
N VAL A 56 3.94 9.34 11.59
CA VAL A 56 4.39 9.26 12.99
C VAL A 56 4.52 7.80 13.42
N THR A 57 3.52 6.97 13.13
CA THR A 57 3.55 5.53 13.43
C THR A 57 4.69 4.82 12.69
N LEU A 58 4.83 5.06 11.38
CA LEU A 58 5.91 4.45 10.59
C LEU A 58 7.30 4.87 11.08
N GLY A 59 7.45 6.09 11.60
CA GLY A 59 8.68 6.54 12.24
C GLY A 59 9.06 5.72 13.47
N GLY A 60 8.08 5.37 14.32
CA GLY A 60 8.28 4.45 15.45
C GLY A 60 8.64 3.05 14.97
N LEU A 61 7.82 2.45 14.10
CA LEU A 61 8.04 1.11 13.56
C LEU A 61 9.39 0.99 12.83
N ALA A 62 9.86 2.05 12.17
CA ALA A 62 11.17 2.09 11.52
C ALA A 62 12.34 1.84 12.50
N ARG A 63 12.18 2.22 13.76
CA ARG A 63 13.19 2.03 14.80
C ARG A 63 13.06 0.70 15.57
N GLU A 64 11.85 0.11 15.55
CA GLU A 64 11.52 -1.08 16.32
C GLU A 64 11.42 -2.37 15.47
N THR A 65 11.66 -2.23 14.17
CA THR A 65 11.84 -3.34 13.20
C THR A 65 13.19 -3.21 12.51
N SER A 66 13.67 -4.28 11.85
CA SER A 66 15.03 -4.34 11.32
C SER A 66 15.11 -4.59 9.81
N THR A 67 14.23 -5.42 9.26
CA THR A 67 14.32 -5.92 7.89
C THR A 67 13.07 -5.67 7.07
N ILE A 68 11.88 -5.72 7.70
CA ILE A 68 10.60 -5.57 7.00
C ILE A 68 10.47 -4.18 6.38
N ARG A 69 9.98 -4.11 5.15
CA ARG A 69 9.67 -2.83 4.51
C ARG A 69 8.40 -2.22 5.10
N LEU A 70 8.31 -0.90 5.09
CA LEU A 70 7.25 -0.14 5.74
C LEU A 70 6.63 0.85 4.77
N GLY A 71 5.31 1.03 4.79
CA GLY A 71 4.68 1.99 3.91
C GLY A 71 3.22 2.29 4.19
N THR A 72 2.67 3.16 3.37
CA THR A 72 1.24 3.50 3.38
C THR A 72 0.52 2.91 2.18
N LEU A 73 -0.68 2.39 2.36
CA LEU A 73 -1.55 1.92 1.28
C LEU A 73 -2.95 2.54 1.45
N VAL A 74 -3.17 3.78 1.03
CA VAL A 74 -2.18 4.77 0.58
C VAL A 74 -2.42 6.11 1.29
N THR A 75 -1.39 6.96 1.38
CA THR A 75 -1.56 8.35 1.84
C THR A 75 -2.44 9.13 0.85
N SER A 76 -3.40 9.89 1.38
CA SER A 76 -4.24 10.78 0.57
C SER A 76 -3.50 12.06 0.19
N ALA A 77 -3.55 12.42 -1.09
CA ALA A 77 -3.00 13.67 -1.60
C ALA A 77 -3.61 14.93 -0.98
N THR A 78 -4.74 14.80 -0.31
CA THR A 78 -5.45 15.90 0.37
C THR A 78 -4.96 16.18 1.78
N PHE A 79 -4.20 15.25 2.40
CA PHE A 79 -3.87 15.34 3.82
C PHE A 79 -2.64 16.19 4.14
N ARG A 80 -1.66 16.21 3.23
CA ARG A 80 -0.38 16.86 3.51
C ARG A 80 0.12 17.68 2.33
N LEU A 81 0.80 18.77 2.63
CA LEU A 81 1.53 19.52 1.61
C LEU A 81 2.68 18.66 1.05
N PRO A 82 2.88 18.64 -0.28
CA PRO A 82 3.83 17.72 -0.91
C PRO A 82 5.27 17.84 -0.40
N ALA A 83 5.76 19.06 -0.20
CA ALA A 83 7.11 19.28 0.30
C ALA A 83 7.30 18.79 1.74
N VAL A 84 6.26 18.94 2.59
CA VAL A 84 6.28 18.42 3.96
C VAL A 84 6.25 16.90 3.96
N LEU A 85 5.42 16.29 3.12
CA LEU A 85 5.38 14.84 2.95
C LEU A 85 6.73 14.29 2.45
N ALA A 86 7.37 14.96 1.49
CA ALA A 86 8.69 14.56 1.02
C ALA A 86 9.75 14.53 2.14
N VAL A 87 9.69 15.50 3.06
CA VAL A 87 10.55 15.55 4.25
C VAL A 87 10.24 14.40 5.21
N GLN A 88 8.96 14.15 5.51
CA GLN A 88 8.52 13.08 6.40
C GLN A 88 8.98 11.71 5.88
N VAL A 89 8.73 11.44 4.61
CA VAL A 89 9.13 10.17 3.97
C VAL A 89 10.65 9.99 4.01
N ALA A 90 11.42 11.01 3.63
CA ALA A 90 12.88 10.93 3.64
C ALA A 90 13.45 10.74 5.07
N GLN A 91 12.81 11.34 6.07
CA GLN A 91 13.21 11.16 7.48
C GLN A 91 12.92 9.73 7.95
N VAL A 92 11.73 9.19 7.68
CA VAL A 92 11.38 7.81 8.05
C VAL A 92 12.23 6.81 7.27
N ASP A 93 12.55 7.13 6.01
CA ASP A 93 13.49 6.34 5.21
C ASP A 93 14.87 6.23 5.87
N ALA A 94 15.42 7.34 6.33
CA ALA A 94 16.69 7.36 7.08
C ALA A 94 16.57 6.60 8.43
N MET A 95 15.46 6.79 9.17
CA MET A 95 15.20 6.08 10.42
C MET A 95 15.14 4.57 10.25
N SER A 96 14.61 4.11 9.14
CA SER A 96 14.47 2.68 8.80
C SER A 96 15.72 2.07 8.16
N GLY A 97 16.71 2.86 7.77
CA GLY A 97 17.85 2.40 6.97
C GLY A 97 17.48 2.04 5.54
N GLY A 98 16.51 2.74 4.93
CA GLY A 98 16.15 2.55 3.53
C GLY A 98 15.06 1.50 3.26
N ARG A 99 14.10 1.34 4.19
CA ARG A 99 13.01 0.33 4.07
C ARG A 99 11.64 0.92 3.76
N VAL A 100 11.53 2.24 3.56
CA VAL A 100 10.24 2.91 3.37
C VAL A 100 9.77 2.88 1.92
N GLU A 101 8.46 2.77 1.72
CA GLU A 101 7.76 2.93 0.46
C GLU A 101 6.62 3.95 0.63
N LEU A 102 6.47 4.85 -0.33
CA LEU A 102 5.40 5.86 -0.32
C LEU A 102 4.22 5.40 -1.16
N GLY A 103 3.14 4.98 -0.52
CA GLY A 103 1.86 4.84 -1.22
C GLY A 103 1.12 6.17 -1.29
N LEU A 104 0.65 6.56 -2.47
CA LEU A 104 -0.03 7.81 -2.70
C LEU A 104 -1.27 7.63 -3.60
N GLY A 105 -2.36 8.32 -3.26
CA GLY A 105 -3.61 8.30 -4.00
C GLY A 105 -4.41 9.59 -3.86
N THR A 106 -5.53 9.69 -4.58
CA THR A 106 -6.35 10.92 -4.60
C THR A 106 -7.14 11.18 -3.32
N GLY A 107 -7.29 10.17 -2.44
CA GLY A 107 -8.30 10.20 -1.38
C GLY A 107 -9.71 9.89 -1.92
N TRP A 108 -10.56 9.36 -1.07
CA TRP A 108 -11.91 8.95 -1.46
C TRP A 108 -12.96 9.14 -0.35
N PHE A 109 -12.57 9.10 0.91
CA PHE A 109 -13.46 9.11 2.06
C PHE A 109 -13.82 10.54 2.45
N ALA A 110 -14.96 11.04 1.97
CA ALA A 110 -15.39 12.44 2.14
C ALA A 110 -15.72 12.77 3.60
N GLU A 111 -16.24 11.80 4.35
CA GLU A 111 -16.69 11.97 5.74
C GLU A 111 -15.51 12.33 6.66
N GLU A 112 -14.34 11.69 6.49
CA GLU A 112 -13.16 12.03 7.29
C GLU A 112 -12.64 13.44 6.98
N HIS A 113 -12.69 13.87 5.71
CA HIS A 113 -12.31 15.22 5.32
C HIS A 113 -13.21 16.25 5.99
N SER A 114 -14.52 16.00 5.98
CA SER A 114 -15.49 16.86 6.64
C SER A 114 -15.27 16.91 8.16
N ALA A 115 -15.05 15.75 8.79
CA ALA A 115 -14.86 15.64 10.24
C ALA A 115 -13.62 16.39 10.73
N TYR A 116 -12.53 16.38 9.95
CA TYR A 116 -11.24 17.00 10.30
C TYR A 116 -11.02 18.37 9.64
N GLY A 117 -12.03 18.94 8.95
CA GLY A 117 -11.91 20.24 8.29
C GLY A 117 -10.90 20.27 7.13
N ILE A 118 -10.63 19.11 6.53
CA ILE A 118 -9.71 18.98 5.41
C ILE A 118 -10.48 19.24 4.11
N PRO A 119 -10.01 20.14 3.22
CA PRO A 119 -10.66 20.37 1.94
C PRO A 119 -10.78 19.09 1.10
N PHE A 120 -11.96 18.84 0.54
CA PHE A 120 -12.23 17.71 -0.33
C PHE A 120 -12.77 18.19 -1.68
N PRO A 121 -11.90 18.66 -2.57
CA PRO A 121 -12.30 19.18 -3.87
C PRO A 121 -12.79 18.07 -4.81
N SER A 122 -13.22 18.46 -6.01
CA SER A 122 -13.66 17.52 -7.03
C SER A 122 -12.62 16.44 -7.32
N LEU A 123 -13.06 15.27 -7.78
CA LEU A 123 -12.13 14.19 -8.13
C LEU A 123 -11.12 14.64 -9.20
N GLY A 124 -11.53 15.47 -10.15
CA GLY A 124 -10.63 16.07 -11.16
C GLY A 124 -9.49 16.84 -10.50
N GLU A 125 -9.83 17.79 -9.64
CA GLU A 125 -8.86 18.61 -8.91
C GLU A 125 -7.95 17.77 -7.99
N ARG A 126 -8.50 16.73 -7.32
CA ARG A 126 -7.68 15.83 -6.49
C ARG A 126 -6.63 15.09 -7.33
N PHE A 127 -6.96 14.71 -8.55
CA PHE A 127 -5.99 14.15 -9.48
C PHE A 127 -4.96 15.16 -9.95
N ASP A 128 -5.34 16.43 -10.16
CA ASP A 128 -4.40 17.49 -10.53
C ASP A 128 -3.41 17.74 -9.38
N ARG A 129 -3.91 17.85 -8.15
CA ARG A 129 -3.09 17.93 -6.93
C ARG A 129 -2.17 16.73 -6.74
N LEU A 130 -2.66 15.49 -6.97
CA LEU A 130 -1.83 14.29 -6.91
C LEU A 130 -0.71 14.32 -7.95
N THR A 131 -0.99 14.81 -9.16
CA THR A 131 0.02 14.97 -10.21
C THR A 131 1.12 15.92 -9.77
N GLU A 132 0.76 17.12 -9.30
CA GLU A 132 1.72 18.10 -8.79
C GLU A 132 2.51 17.58 -7.58
N GLN A 133 1.84 16.83 -6.68
CA GLN A 133 2.54 16.21 -5.54
C GLN A 133 3.61 15.22 -5.98
N LEU A 134 3.31 14.36 -6.94
CA LEU A 134 4.28 13.40 -7.47
C LEU A 134 5.47 14.12 -8.12
N GLU A 135 5.21 15.17 -8.90
CA GLU A 135 6.25 16.01 -9.52
C GLU A 135 7.12 16.72 -8.47
N ILE A 136 6.50 17.29 -7.43
CA ILE A 136 7.21 17.98 -6.34
C ILE A 136 8.04 17.01 -5.52
N ILE A 137 7.46 15.88 -5.07
CA ILE A 137 8.13 14.91 -4.22
C ILE A 137 9.35 14.32 -4.97
N THR A 138 9.14 13.85 -6.19
CA THR A 138 10.23 13.28 -6.99
C THR A 138 11.28 14.32 -7.35
N GLY A 139 10.87 15.56 -7.66
CA GLY A 139 11.77 16.66 -7.93
C GLY A 139 12.64 17.05 -6.73
N LEU A 140 12.04 17.14 -5.53
CA LEU A 140 12.79 17.40 -4.30
C LEU A 140 13.82 16.29 -4.02
N TRP A 141 13.46 15.04 -4.20
CA TRP A 141 14.39 13.92 -3.97
C TRP A 141 15.48 13.83 -5.04
N ALA A 142 15.18 14.18 -6.29
CA ALA A 142 16.13 14.14 -7.40
C ALA A 142 17.10 15.33 -7.43
N THR A 143 16.72 16.49 -6.88
CA THR A 143 17.55 17.70 -6.88
C THR A 143 18.88 17.45 -6.15
N PRO A 144 20.05 17.71 -6.74
CA PRO A 144 21.34 17.48 -6.10
C PRO A 144 21.51 18.23 -4.77
N THR A 145 22.27 17.65 -3.85
CA THR A 145 22.59 18.31 -2.57
C THR A 145 23.36 19.61 -2.82
N GLY A 146 22.89 20.70 -2.21
CA GLY A 146 23.44 22.04 -2.40
C GLY A 146 22.69 22.88 -3.44
N GLU A 147 21.85 22.25 -4.26
CA GLU A 147 20.96 22.95 -5.18
C GLU A 147 19.59 23.22 -4.54
N ARG A 148 18.79 24.05 -5.22
CA ARG A 148 17.45 24.42 -4.77
C ARG A 148 16.42 24.02 -5.79
N PHE A 149 15.29 23.49 -5.30
CA PHE A 149 14.14 23.11 -6.11
C PHE A 149 13.08 24.20 -6.06
N SER A 150 12.57 24.58 -7.23
CA SER A 150 11.39 25.43 -7.38
C SER A 150 10.36 24.76 -8.25
N TYR A 151 9.10 24.99 -7.96
CA TYR A 151 7.97 24.45 -8.71
C TYR A 151 6.85 25.49 -8.78
N THR A 152 6.19 25.60 -9.92
CA THR A 152 5.01 26.44 -10.09
C THR A 152 3.95 25.64 -10.82
N GLY A 153 2.92 25.23 -10.11
CA GLY A 153 1.74 24.56 -10.61
C GLY A 153 0.49 25.38 -10.41
N GLU A 154 -0.65 24.76 -10.64
CA GLU A 154 -1.96 25.37 -10.40
C GLU A 154 -2.32 25.38 -8.90
N HIS A 155 -1.92 24.33 -8.18
CA HIS A 155 -2.29 24.10 -6.78
C HIS A 155 -1.13 24.30 -5.80
N HIS A 156 0.10 24.21 -6.27
CA HIS A 156 1.28 24.30 -5.40
C HIS A 156 2.35 25.19 -6.01
N THR A 157 3.00 25.97 -5.16
CA THR A 157 4.18 26.78 -5.54
C THR A 157 5.27 26.60 -4.50
N LEU A 158 6.47 26.26 -4.94
CA LEU A 158 7.69 26.17 -4.12
C LEU A 158 8.73 27.15 -4.66
N LEU A 159 9.36 27.91 -3.79
CA LEU A 159 10.37 28.91 -4.14
C LEU A 159 11.71 28.58 -3.46
N GLY A 160 12.64 28.00 -4.20
CA GLY A 160 14.00 27.76 -3.74
C GLY A 160 14.09 26.81 -2.53
N ALA A 161 13.28 25.76 -2.48
CA ALA A 161 13.35 24.77 -1.42
C ALA A 161 14.74 24.10 -1.40
N PRO A 162 15.36 23.85 -0.23
CA PRO A 162 16.70 23.28 -0.15
C PRO A 162 16.79 21.82 -0.56
N ALA A 163 15.67 21.17 -0.86
CA ALA A 163 15.55 19.78 -1.25
C ALA A 163 16.22 18.80 -0.26
N LEU A 164 16.06 19.05 1.03
CA LEU A 164 16.61 18.29 2.17
C LEU A 164 15.49 17.95 3.18
N PRO A 165 15.62 16.83 3.96
CA PRO A 165 16.67 15.81 3.83
C PRO A 165 16.54 14.99 2.55
N LYS A 166 17.64 14.32 2.17
CA LYS A 166 17.59 13.30 1.11
C LYS A 166 17.19 11.96 1.71
N PRO A 167 16.37 11.17 1.02
CA PRO A 167 16.20 9.77 1.38
C PRO A 167 17.54 9.02 1.25
N VAL A 168 17.68 7.92 1.99
CA VAL A 168 18.87 7.05 1.89
C VAL A 168 18.77 6.04 0.76
N GLN A 169 17.55 5.73 0.31
CA GLN A 169 17.32 4.88 -0.86
C GLN A 169 17.68 5.59 -2.16
N HIS A 170 18.30 4.88 -3.10
CA HIS A 170 18.66 5.37 -4.42
C HIS A 170 17.93 4.58 -5.52
N PRO A 171 17.38 5.27 -6.54
CA PRO A 171 17.39 6.75 -6.73
C PRO A 171 16.45 7.47 -5.76
N ARG A 172 15.49 6.80 -5.13
CA ARG A 172 14.49 7.32 -4.17
C ARG A 172 13.72 6.16 -3.51
N PRO A 173 12.95 6.41 -2.43
CA PRO A 173 11.96 5.45 -1.95
C PRO A 173 10.99 5.04 -3.06
N PRO A 174 10.61 3.75 -3.14
CA PRO A 174 9.60 3.31 -4.10
C PRO A 174 8.27 4.02 -3.88
N ILE A 175 7.58 4.32 -4.99
CA ILE A 175 6.26 4.94 -4.99
C ILE A 175 5.22 3.90 -5.41
N VAL A 176 4.18 3.72 -4.59
CA VAL A 176 3.01 2.89 -4.87
C VAL A 176 1.84 3.81 -5.23
N ILE A 177 1.26 3.65 -6.40
CA ILE A 177 0.02 4.35 -6.76
C ILE A 177 -1.14 3.38 -6.68
N GLY A 178 -2.10 3.69 -5.79
CA GLY A 178 -3.31 2.90 -5.56
C GLY A 178 -4.54 3.49 -6.25
N GLY A 179 -5.45 2.61 -6.67
CA GLY A 179 -6.78 2.99 -7.13
C GLY A 179 -7.24 2.30 -8.41
N GLY A 180 -8.59 2.25 -8.59
CA GLY A 180 -9.25 1.58 -9.70
C GLY A 180 -9.65 2.49 -10.88
N GLY A 181 -9.25 3.75 -10.89
CA GLY A 181 -9.62 4.69 -11.94
C GLY A 181 -9.17 4.25 -13.34
N PRO A 182 -10.03 4.41 -14.38
CA PRO A 182 -9.75 3.77 -15.67
C PRO A 182 -8.72 4.50 -16.56
N ARG A 183 -8.40 5.75 -16.28
CA ARG A 183 -7.52 6.56 -17.15
C ARG A 183 -6.40 7.25 -16.39
N ARG A 184 -6.72 8.13 -15.43
CA ARG A 184 -5.71 8.98 -14.74
C ARG A 184 -4.81 8.16 -13.82
N THR A 185 -5.36 7.18 -13.09
CA THR A 185 -4.55 6.30 -12.23
C THR A 185 -3.52 5.49 -13.02
N PRO A 186 -3.86 4.79 -14.12
CA PRO A 186 -2.87 4.12 -14.96
C PRO A 186 -1.80 5.07 -15.53
N SER A 187 -2.20 6.26 -15.98
CA SER A 187 -1.26 7.26 -16.53
C SER A 187 -0.26 7.75 -15.48
N LEU A 188 -0.71 8.03 -14.24
CA LEU A 188 0.19 8.44 -13.17
C LEU A 188 1.10 7.28 -12.72
N ALA A 189 0.56 6.07 -12.63
CA ALA A 189 1.37 4.90 -12.30
C ALA A 189 2.47 4.66 -13.35
N ALA A 190 2.16 4.76 -14.64
CA ALA A 190 3.14 4.61 -15.71
C ALA A 190 4.26 5.65 -15.65
N ARG A 191 3.96 6.88 -15.23
CA ARG A 191 4.93 7.99 -15.18
C ARG A 191 5.79 7.99 -13.91
N PHE A 192 5.24 7.63 -12.75
CA PHE A 192 5.86 7.91 -11.46
C PHE A 192 6.05 6.69 -10.56
N ALA A 193 5.23 5.63 -10.73
CA ALA A 193 5.20 4.55 -9.76
C ALA A 193 6.23 3.46 -10.03
N ASP A 194 6.72 2.84 -8.96
CA ASP A 194 7.43 1.57 -8.98
C ASP A 194 6.44 0.41 -8.85
N GLU A 195 5.28 0.68 -8.24
CA GLU A 195 4.20 -0.29 -8.06
C GLU A 195 2.83 0.34 -8.29
N PHE A 196 1.95 -0.38 -8.98
CA PHE A 196 0.52 -0.09 -9.09
C PHE A 196 -0.26 -1.09 -8.24
N ASN A 197 -1.16 -0.59 -7.38
CA ASN A 197 -2.02 -1.42 -6.53
C ASN A 197 -3.50 -1.22 -6.85
N LEU A 198 -4.22 -2.33 -7.07
CA LEU A 198 -5.68 -2.34 -7.10
C LEU A 198 -6.23 -2.79 -5.74
N PRO A 199 -6.96 -1.94 -4.99
CA PRO A 199 -7.59 -2.33 -3.73
C PRO A 199 -8.90 -3.11 -3.98
N PHE A 200 -9.06 -4.25 -3.32
CA PHE A 200 -10.33 -4.99 -3.11
C PHE A 200 -11.16 -5.27 -4.38
N GLY A 201 -10.51 -5.46 -5.52
CA GLY A 201 -11.19 -5.81 -6.78
C GLY A 201 -11.37 -7.31 -6.96
N SER A 202 -12.35 -7.70 -7.79
CA SER A 202 -12.46 -9.06 -8.30
C SER A 202 -11.26 -9.43 -9.19
N LEU A 203 -11.08 -10.72 -9.50
CA LEU A 203 -10.03 -11.16 -10.42
C LEU A 203 -10.12 -10.50 -11.80
N ASP A 204 -11.33 -10.24 -12.28
CA ASP A 204 -11.54 -9.57 -13.56
C ASP A 204 -11.20 -8.08 -13.49
N ASP A 205 -11.47 -7.44 -12.34
CA ASP A 205 -11.02 -6.08 -12.09
C ASP A 205 -9.49 -6.00 -12.06
N VAL A 206 -8.83 -6.96 -11.40
CA VAL A 206 -7.36 -7.05 -11.35
C VAL A 206 -6.78 -7.19 -12.76
N ARG A 207 -7.28 -8.13 -13.57
CA ARG A 207 -6.84 -8.31 -14.97
C ARG A 207 -7.02 -7.04 -15.78
N THR A 208 -8.20 -6.43 -15.66
CA THR A 208 -8.55 -5.20 -16.41
C THR A 208 -7.66 -4.03 -15.99
N ALA A 209 -7.44 -3.84 -14.70
CA ALA A 209 -6.60 -2.75 -14.18
C ALA A 209 -5.13 -2.92 -14.58
N ILE A 210 -4.59 -4.14 -14.48
CA ILE A 210 -3.22 -4.46 -14.92
C ILE A 210 -3.05 -4.26 -16.44
N ALA A 211 -4.02 -4.69 -17.25
CA ALA A 211 -3.96 -4.46 -18.70
C ALA A 211 -3.93 -2.94 -19.02
N ARG A 212 -4.73 -2.14 -18.33
CA ARG A 212 -4.76 -0.68 -18.52
C ARG A 212 -3.44 -0.01 -18.12
N VAL A 213 -2.85 -0.39 -16.99
CA VAL A 213 -1.60 0.22 -16.55
C VAL A 213 -0.42 -0.19 -17.42
N ARG A 214 -0.39 -1.43 -17.90
CA ARG A 214 0.62 -1.89 -18.88
C ARG A 214 0.51 -1.14 -20.22
N ALA A 215 -0.71 -0.91 -20.71
CA ALA A 215 -0.94 -0.10 -21.90
C ALA A 215 -0.46 1.34 -21.69
N ALA A 216 -0.77 1.95 -20.54
CA ALA A 216 -0.29 3.29 -20.20
C ALA A 216 1.25 3.38 -20.11
N CYS A 217 1.93 2.31 -19.70
CA CYS A 217 3.40 2.26 -19.75
C CYS A 217 3.90 2.33 -21.20
N VAL A 218 3.30 1.56 -22.10
CA VAL A 218 3.65 1.60 -23.53
C VAL A 218 3.44 3.01 -24.11
N ASP A 219 2.32 3.66 -23.78
CA ASP A 219 1.98 5.01 -24.25
C ASP A 219 3.03 6.07 -23.87
N VAL A 220 3.72 5.87 -22.74
CA VAL A 220 4.80 6.79 -22.28
C VAL A 220 6.22 6.27 -22.61
N GLY A 221 6.34 5.19 -23.37
CA GLY A 221 7.62 4.58 -23.75
C GLY A 221 8.34 3.85 -22.61
N ARG A 222 7.60 3.46 -21.55
CA ARG A 222 8.13 2.66 -20.44
C ARG A 222 7.91 1.18 -20.71
N ASP A 223 8.93 0.35 -20.44
CA ASP A 223 8.75 -1.11 -20.42
C ASP A 223 7.76 -1.50 -19.31
N PRO A 224 6.60 -2.13 -19.65
CA PRO A 224 5.60 -2.54 -18.69
C PRO A 224 6.11 -3.55 -17.63
N SER A 225 7.18 -4.28 -17.91
CA SER A 225 7.78 -5.25 -16.97
C SER A 225 8.47 -4.57 -15.78
N THR A 226 8.82 -3.28 -15.91
CA THR A 226 9.45 -2.48 -14.84
C THR A 226 8.47 -1.99 -13.79
N LEU A 227 7.17 -2.10 -14.04
CA LEU A 227 6.11 -1.73 -13.10
C LEU A 227 5.58 -2.97 -12.39
N VAL A 228 5.79 -3.02 -11.07
CA VAL A 228 5.19 -4.06 -10.23
C VAL A 228 3.67 -3.85 -10.18
N CYS A 229 2.90 -4.93 -10.34
CA CYS A 229 1.45 -4.89 -10.16
C CYS A 229 1.05 -5.72 -8.94
N SER A 230 0.18 -5.16 -8.11
CA SER A 230 -0.30 -5.80 -6.88
C SER A 230 -1.80 -5.65 -6.69
N ALA A 231 -2.35 -6.47 -5.81
CA ALA A 231 -3.74 -6.36 -5.35
C ALA A 231 -3.80 -6.45 -3.83
N ALA A 232 -4.73 -5.70 -3.21
CA ALA A 232 -5.04 -5.83 -1.80
C ALA A 232 -6.35 -6.62 -1.63
N GLN A 233 -6.35 -7.56 -0.67
CA GLN A 233 -7.49 -8.42 -0.38
C GLN A 233 -7.61 -8.66 1.12
N VAL A 234 -8.86 -8.81 1.62
CA VAL A 234 -9.11 -9.22 3.00
C VAL A 234 -8.56 -10.62 3.20
N LEU A 235 -7.77 -10.81 4.26
CA LEU A 235 -7.25 -12.13 4.65
C LEU A 235 -8.12 -12.76 5.74
N CYS A 236 -8.52 -14.02 5.55
CA CYS A 236 -9.20 -14.83 6.56
C CYS A 236 -8.83 -16.31 6.37
N CYS A 237 -7.63 -16.71 6.80
CA CYS A 237 -7.13 -18.07 6.69
C CYS A 237 -7.38 -18.84 7.99
N GLY A 238 -7.75 -20.11 7.91
CA GLY A 238 -7.92 -20.99 9.07
C GLY A 238 -7.53 -22.43 8.74
N ARG A 239 -7.08 -23.22 9.73
CA ARG A 239 -6.67 -24.62 9.53
C ARG A 239 -7.82 -25.51 9.04
N ASP A 240 -9.04 -25.10 9.39
CA ASP A 240 -10.28 -25.76 8.98
C ASP A 240 -11.43 -24.74 8.85
N THR A 241 -12.59 -25.22 8.39
CA THR A 241 -13.78 -24.40 8.20
C THR A 241 -14.26 -23.73 9.50
N ALA A 242 -14.12 -24.39 10.65
CA ALA A 242 -14.57 -23.84 11.94
C ALA A 242 -13.68 -22.65 12.34
N GLU A 243 -12.37 -22.74 12.14
CA GLU A 243 -11.45 -21.65 12.40
C GLU A 243 -11.65 -20.47 11.43
N VAL A 244 -11.89 -20.73 10.15
CA VAL A 244 -12.26 -19.70 9.17
C VAL A 244 -13.53 -18.97 9.59
N GLN A 245 -14.57 -19.71 10.00
CA GLN A 245 -15.84 -19.12 10.47
C GLN A 245 -15.63 -18.25 11.71
N ARG A 246 -14.84 -18.72 12.67
CA ARG A 246 -14.51 -17.97 13.88
C ARG A 246 -13.81 -16.65 13.54
N ARG A 247 -12.79 -16.67 12.67
CA ARG A 247 -12.04 -15.50 12.23
C ARG A 247 -12.89 -14.52 11.41
N ALA A 248 -13.71 -15.04 10.51
CA ALA A 248 -14.65 -14.22 9.75
C ALA A 248 -15.63 -13.47 10.66
N ALA A 249 -16.18 -14.16 11.66
CA ALA A 249 -17.08 -13.55 12.65
C ALA A 249 -16.35 -12.48 13.50
N ALA A 250 -15.10 -12.73 13.91
CA ALA A 250 -14.30 -11.77 14.68
C ALA A 250 -14.06 -10.45 13.94
N ILE A 251 -13.93 -10.50 12.63
CA ILE A 251 -13.74 -9.30 11.76
C ILE A 251 -15.07 -8.76 11.19
N GLY A 252 -16.22 -9.25 11.68
CA GLY A 252 -17.54 -8.79 11.24
C GLY A 252 -17.87 -9.11 9.77
N ARG A 253 -17.30 -10.18 9.21
CA ARG A 253 -17.57 -10.62 7.84
C ARG A 253 -18.41 -11.89 7.81
N ASP A 254 -19.27 -12.00 6.78
CA ASP A 254 -20.03 -13.22 6.56
C ASP A 254 -19.10 -14.31 5.98
N PRO A 255 -18.93 -15.45 6.70
CA PRO A 255 -18.08 -16.54 6.22
C PRO A 255 -18.59 -17.19 4.93
N ALA A 256 -19.87 -17.01 4.57
CA ALA A 256 -20.43 -17.56 3.34
C ALA A 256 -20.02 -16.74 2.09
N THR A 257 -19.91 -15.42 2.21
CA THR A 257 -19.58 -14.53 1.08
C THR A 257 -18.08 -14.19 1.01
N LEU A 258 -17.42 -14.13 2.17
CA LEU A 258 -16.00 -13.74 2.25
C LEU A 258 -15.06 -14.54 1.33
N PRO A 259 -15.26 -15.87 1.11
CA PRO A 259 -14.45 -16.60 0.14
C PRO A 259 -14.57 -16.12 -1.31
N ALA A 260 -15.66 -15.49 -1.71
CA ALA A 260 -15.79 -14.91 -3.05
C ALA A 260 -15.17 -13.50 -3.14
N GLU A 261 -15.06 -12.79 -2.01
CA GLU A 261 -14.68 -11.39 -1.93
C GLU A 261 -13.23 -11.16 -1.47
N GLY A 262 -12.55 -12.20 -0.96
CA GLY A 262 -11.23 -12.07 -0.37
C GLY A 262 -10.38 -13.34 -0.41
N LEU A 263 -9.23 -13.30 0.22
CA LEU A 263 -8.32 -14.43 0.45
C LEU A 263 -8.78 -15.17 1.72
N ALA A 264 -9.90 -15.90 1.62
CA ALA A 264 -10.51 -16.60 2.74
C ALA A 264 -10.65 -18.10 2.45
N GLY A 265 -10.42 -18.92 3.49
CA GLY A 265 -10.47 -20.38 3.44
C GLY A 265 -9.32 -21.04 4.20
N THR A 266 -9.14 -22.33 3.95
CA THR A 266 -7.96 -23.09 4.41
C THR A 266 -6.69 -22.61 3.70
N PRO A 267 -5.48 -22.94 4.19
CA PRO A 267 -4.23 -22.60 3.52
C PRO A 267 -4.24 -22.98 2.03
N ASP A 268 -4.71 -24.17 1.67
CA ASP A 268 -4.77 -24.62 0.28
C ASP A 268 -5.71 -23.75 -0.58
N GLU A 269 -6.86 -23.35 -0.04
CA GLU A 269 -7.82 -22.48 -0.71
C GLU A 269 -7.25 -21.07 -0.89
N VAL A 270 -6.54 -20.53 0.10
CA VAL A 270 -5.86 -19.23 0.00
C VAL A 270 -4.73 -19.29 -1.03
N ILE A 271 -3.92 -20.37 -1.04
CA ILE A 271 -2.88 -20.58 -2.05
C ILE A 271 -3.47 -20.64 -3.45
N ALA A 272 -4.59 -21.33 -3.64
CA ALA A 272 -5.26 -21.41 -4.93
C ALA A 272 -5.65 -20.01 -5.45
N LYS A 273 -6.22 -19.16 -4.59
CA LYS A 273 -6.58 -17.78 -4.94
C LYS A 273 -5.37 -16.89 -5.24
N LEU A 274 -4.29 -17.03 -4.48
CA LEU A 274 -3.05 -16.32 -4.76
C LEU A 274 -2.45 -16.73 -6.12
N ARG A 275 -2.58 -18.00 -6.52
CA ARG A 275 -2.23 -18.45 -7.86
C ARG A 275 -3.10 -17.82 -8.95
N GLU A 276 -4.39 -17.65 -8.69
CA GLU A 276 -5.29 -16.94 -9.62
C GLU A 276 -4.93 -15.45 -9.75
N LEU A 277 -4.58 -14.78 -8.64
CA LEU A 277 -4.06 -13.41 -8.67
C LEU A 277 -2.75 -13.31 -9.45
N ALA A 278 -1.83 -14.27 -9.27
CA ALA A 278 -0.59 -14.33 -10.05
C ALA A 278 -0.87 -14.52 -11.54
N ALA A 279 -1.79 -15.41 -11.90
CA ALA A 279 -2.23 -15.63 -13.29
C ALA A 279 -2.95 -14.40 -13.87
N ALA A 280 -3.57 -13.56 -13.04
CA ALA A 280 -4.13 -12.28 -13.43
C ALA A 280 -3.06 -11.19 -13.66
N GLY A 281 -1.80 -11.47 -13.31
CA GLY A 281 -0.65 -10.59 -13.54
C GLY A 281 -0.15 -9.85 -12.30
N ALA A 282 -0.68 -10.11 -11.11
CA ALA A 282 -0.18 -9.55 -9.87
C ALA A 282 1.07 -10.33 -9.40
N SER A 283 2.15 -9.63 -9.07
CA SER A 283 3.36 -10.23 -8.50
C SER A 283 3.48 -10.03 -6.98
N ARG A 284 2.59 -9.19 -6.41
CA ARG A 284 2.47 -8.94 -4.97
C ARG A 284 1.02 -8.99 -4.52
N ALA A 285 0.78 -9.45 -3.30
CA ALA A 285 -0.53 -9.40 -2.64
C ALA A 285 -0.39 -8.72 -1.27
N TYR A 286 -1.25 -7.73 -1.03
CA TYR A 286 -1.40 -7.10 0.28
C TYR A 286 -2.55 -7.79 1.01
N LEU A 287 -2.20 -8.44 2.10
CA LEU A 287 -3.08 -9.21 2.95
C LEU A 287 -3.66 -8.29 4.01
N GLN A 288 -4.92 -7.87 3.85
CA GLN A 288 -5.57 -7.03 4.85
C GLN A 288 -5.89 -7.85 6.10
N VAL A 289 -5.24 -7.51 7.20
CA VAL A 289 -5.46 -8.07 8.53
C VAL A 289 -6.32 -7.10 9.33
N LEU A 290 -7.52 -7.53 9.71
CA LEU A 290 -8.50 -6.72 10.43
C LEU A 290 -8.52 -7.01 11.93
N ASP A 291 -8.22 -8.25 12.35
CA ASP A 291 -8.00 -8.60 13.76
C ASP A 291 -6.50 -8.57 14.07
N LEU A 292 -6.05 -7.48 14.67
CA LEU A 292 -4.63 -7.26 14.98
C LEU A 292 -4.15 -8.07 16.20
N ASN A 293 -5.07 -8.65 16.95
CA ASN A 293 -4.77 -9.46 18.14
C ASN A 293 -4.58 -10.95 17.82
N ASP A 294 -5.05 -11.42 16.65
CA ASP A 294 -4.88 -12.82 16.22
C ASP A 294 -3.51 -13.02 15.50
N LEU A 295 -2.41 -12.95 16.25
CA LEU A 295 -1.08 -13.20 15.69
C LEU A 295 -0.87 -14.66 15.23
N GLU A 296 -1.66 -15.62 15.75
CA GLU A 296 -1.65 -17.00 15.25
C GLU A 296 -2.14 -17.09 13.80
N HIS A 297 -2.98 -16.16 13.37
CA HIS A 297 -3.40 -16.06 11.98
C HIS A 297 -2.23 -15.74 11.05
N LEU A 298 -1.37 -14.79 11.46
CA LEU A 298 -0.15 -14.45 10.69
C LEU A 298 0.84 -15.61 10.69
N ASP A 299 1.05 -16.26 11.82
CA ASP A 299 1.92 -17.43 11.95
C ASP A 299 1.47 -18.59 11.05
N LEU A 300 0.15 -18.86 10.99
CA LEU A 300 -0.41 -19.86 10.08
C LEU A 300 -0.09 -19.55 8.61
N VAL A 301 -0.33 -18.32 8.20
CA VAL A 301 -0.07 -17.88 6.81
C VAL A 301 1.44 -17.90 6.50
N ALA A 302 2.28 -17.48 7.44
CA ALA A 302 3.73 -17.50 7.28
C ALA A 302 4.27 -18.93 7.08
N ARG A 303 3.72 -19.92 7.80
CA ARG A 303 4.20 -21.31 7.74
C ARG A 303 3.63 -22.11 6.58
N GLU A 304 2.36 -21.92 6.25
CA GLU A 304 1.67 -22.80 5.32
C GLU A 304 1.40 -22.17 3.96
N VAL A 305 1.19 -20.85 3.90
CA VAL A 305 0.85 -20.17 2.65
C VAL A 305 2.08 -19.54 1.98
N LEU A 306 2.86 -18.75 2.73
CA LEU A 306 3.98 -17.99 2.17
C LEU A 306 5.01 -18.85 1.42
N PRO A 307 5.47 -20.00 1.94
CA PRO A 307 6.43 -20.85 1.22
C PRO A 307 5.89 -21.42 -0.09
N ALA A 308 4.56 -21.63 -0.17
CA ALA A 308 3.92 -22.24 -1.35
C ALA A 308 3.71 -21.24 -2.51
N VAL A 309 3.92 -19.94 -2.25
CA VAL A 309 3.64 -18.89 -3.25
C VAL A 309 4.85 -18.00 -3.58
N VAL A 310 5.98 -18.19 -2.91
CA VAL A 310 7.19 -17.35 -3.09
C VAL A 310 7.65 -17.29 -4.55
N ASP A 311 7.56 -18.40 -5.29
CA ASP A 311 7.98 -18.50 -6.69
C ASP A 311 6.90 -18.08 -7.70
N LEU A 312 5.68 -17.75 -7.25
CA LEU A 312 4.61 -17.29 -8.13
C LEU A 312 4.92 -15.87 -8.63
N GLY A 313 4.79 -15.66 -9.93
CA GLY A 313 5.00 -14.33 -10.56
C GLY A 313 6.47 -13.96 -10.80
N ALA A 314 7.43 -14.81 -10.47
CA ALA A 314 8.74 -14.73 -11.07
C ALA A 314 8.59 -15.02 -12.56
N ALA A 315 9.08 -14.12 -13.44
CA ALA A 315 9.11 -14.40 -14.87
C ALA A 315 9.80 -15.75 -15.07
N ALA A 316 9.14 -16.68 -15.78
CA ALA A 316 9.80 -17.89 -16.20
C ALA A 316 11.08 -17.46 -16.94
N PRO A 317 12.26 -18.05 -16.65
CA PRO A 317 13.43 -17.79 -17.47
C PRO A 317 13.05 -18.12 -18.91
N ASP A 318 13.22 -17.13 -19.81
CA ASP A 318 12.98 -17.31 -21.22
C ASP A 318 13.65 -18.63 -21.64
N SER A 319 12.84 -19.62 -22.00
CA SER A 319 13.32 -20.81 -22.67
C SER A 319 13.79 -20.37 -24.04
N VAL A 320 15.05 -19.95 -24.13
CA VAL A 320 15.78 -19.79 -25.38
C VAL A 320 15.80 -21.15 -26.03
N GLY A 321 14.93 -21.33 -27.02
CA GLY A 321 14.93 -22.41 -27.97
C GLY A 321 15.53 -21.95 -29.29
#